data_a690722b43c6d2bdaaf3a19492440077
#
_entry.id   a690722b43c6d2bdaaf3a19492440077
#
_cell.length_a   1.000
_cell.length_b   1.000
_cell.length_c   1.000
_cell.angle_alpha   90.00
_cell.angle_beta   90.00
_cell.angle_gamma   90.00
#
_symmetry.space_group_name_H-M   'P 1'
#
loop_
_entity.id
_entity.type
_entity.pdbx_description
1 polymer ?
#
loop_
_entity_poly.entity_id
_entity_poly.type
_entity_poly.pdbx_seq_one_letter_code
_entity_poly.pdbx_strand_id
1 'polypeptide(L)'
;MGSGVLNGSPWSLDQDYTAKVLGFNSVAENAFEANQLASNDFPLEASQVIQAIMIKITNFLQDFMVQYAQPRPWIQLVKAGRTYISSAMPQKRNPGLINNCRRNAAVVISESQNVLLRIHNLNEGMPDARDNEINLEWLCDALHVI
;
A
#
# COMPACT_ATOMS: atom_id res chain seq x y z
N MET A 1 0.25 11.67 -22.78
CA MET A 1 -0.69 12.66 -23.38
C MET A 1 -0.68 12.50 -24.89
N GLY A 2 -1.81 12.81 -25.57
CA GLY A 2 -1.89 12.75 -27.04
C GLY A 2 -2.33 11.42 -27.63
N SER A 3 -2.47 10.38 -26.84
CA SER A 3 -2.96 9.08 -27.31
C SER A 3 -4.48 9.03 -27.55
N GLY A 4 -5.23 9.96 -26.91
CA GLY A 4 -6.70 9.99 -26.99
C GLY A 4 -7.33 8.65 -26.64
N VAL A 5 -6.86 8.03 -25.58
CA VAL A 5 -7.11 6.64 -25.18
C VAL A 5 -6.50 5.63 -26.16
N LEU A 6 -6.85 5.56 -27.36
CA LEU A 6 -6.24 4.75 -28.45
C LEU A 6 -6.54 5.35 -29.82
N ASN A 7 -7.41 6.37 -29.85
CA ASN A 7 -7.93 6.92 -31.09
C ASN A 7 -7.04 8.04 -31.66
N GLY A 8 -5.98 8.42 -30.93
CA GLY A 8 -5.15 9.54 -31.29
C GLY A 8 -5.83 10.89 -31.06
N SER A 9 -5.19 11.94 -31.52
CA SER A 9 -5.69 13.32 -31.44
C SER A 9 -5.63 13.98 -32.83
N PRO A 10 -6.64 14.73 -33.25
CA PRO A 10 -6.55 15.53 -34.45
C PRO A 10 -5.58 16.72 -34.33
N TRP A 11 -5.15 17.02 -33.11
CA TRP A 11 -4.21 18.10 -32.83
C TRP A 11 -2.77 17.60 -32.95
N SER A 12 -1.91 18.38 -33.59
CA SER A 12 -0.48 18.11 -33.61
C SER A 12 0.11 18.44 -32.23
N LEU A 13 0.24 17.42 -31.40
CA LEU A 13 0.82 17.54 -30.06
C LEU A 13 2.29 17.12 -30.10
N ASP A 14 3.17 18.00 -29.60
CA ASP A 14 4.57 17.66 -29.41
C ASP A 14 4.74 16.89 -28.09
N GLN A 15 4.77 15.57 -28.21
CA GLN A 15 4.87 14.67 -27.07
C GLN A 15 6.28 14.70 -26.45
N ASP A 16 7.31 14.88 -27.26
CA ASP A 16 8.70 14.97 -26.78
C ASP A 16 8.93 16.23 -25.97
N TYR A 17 8.39 17.37 -26.44
CA TYR A 17 8.42 18.60 -25.68
C TYR A 17 7.68 18.46 -24.36
N THR A 18 6.51 17.85 -24.38
CA THR A 18 5.69 17.61 -23.17
C THR A 18 6.43 16.72 -22.16
N ALA A 19 7.03 15.62 -22.63
CA ALA A 19 7.82 14.72 -21.79
C ALA A 19 8.99 15.47 -21.12
N LYS A 20 9.70 16.27 -21.90
CA LYS A 20 10.83 17.08 -21.41
C LYS A 20 10.40 18.09 -20.34
N VAL A 21 9.30 18.80 -20.56
CA VAL A 21 8.78 19.79 -19.59
C VAL A 21 8.35 19.14 -18.29
N LEU A 22 7.79 17.92 -18.37
CA LEU A 22 7.34 17.15 -17.21
C LEU A 22 8.47 16.34 -16.51
N GLY A 23 9.67 16.35 -17.07
CA GLY A 23 10.82 15.67 -16.49
C GLY A 23 10.88 14.16 -16.78
N PHE A 24 10.16 13.67 -17.79
CA PHE A 24 10.25 12.30 -18.26
C PHE A 24 11.43 12.10 -19.22
N ASN A 25 12.03 10.94 -19.21
CA ASN A 25 13.19 10.61 -20.05
C ASN A 25 12.82 10.41 -21.53
N SER A 26 11.61 9.88 -21.79
CA SER A 26 11.13 9.58 -23.13
C SER A 26 9.61 9.52 -23.17
N VAL A 27 9.08 9.44 -24.38
CA VAL A 27 7.67 9.16 -24.65
C VAL A 27 7.48 7.65 -24.83
N ALA A 28 6.37 7.11 -24.32
CA ALA A 28 5.99 5.73 -24.63
C ALA A 28 5.64 5.60 -26.11
N GLU A 29 6.32 4.70 -26.81
CA GLU A 29 6.13 4.51 -28.26
C GLU A 29 4.75 3.96 -28.61
N ASN A 30 4.20 3.13 -27.72
CA ASN A 30 2.94 2.47 -27.92
C ASN A 30 1.85 3.01 -26.97
N ALA A 31 0.86 3.68 -27.52
CA ALA A 31 -0.26 4.23 -26.75
C ALA A 31 -1.09 3.14 -26.07
N PHE A 32 -1.23 1.96 -26.66
CA PHE A 32 -1.94 0.83 -26.07
C PHE A 32 -1.19 0.31 -24.83
N GLU A 33 0.11 0.13 -24.92
CA GLU A 33 0.95 -0.24 -23.80
C GLU A 33 0.84 0.77 -22.67
N ALA A 34 1.05 2.06 -22.96
CA ALA A 34 1.02 3.11 -21.97
C ALA A 34 -0.32 3.29 -21.23
N ASN A 35 -1.43 3.11 -21.93
CA ASN A 35 -2.77 3.37 -21.38
C ASN A 35 -3.48 2.13 -20.88
N GLN A 36 -3.15 0.97 -21.37
CA GLN A 36 -3.92 -0.24 -21.15
C GLN A 36 -3.11 -1.33 -20.42
N LEU A 37 -1.92 -1.65 -20.90
CA LEU A 37 -1.11 -2.73 -20.32
C LEU A 37 -0.40 -2.28 -19.04
N ALA A 38 0.36 -1.20 -19.11
CA ALA A 38 1.18 -0.73 -17.99
C ALA A 38 0.40 -0.05 -16.86
N SER A 39 -0.87 0.26 -17.07
CA SER A 39 -1.65 1.04 -16.09
C SER A 39 -1.91 0.32 -14.77
N ASN A 40 -1.81 -1.00 -14.74
CA ASN A 40 -1.99 -1.82 -13.55
C ASN A 40 -0.67 -2.15 -12.85
N ASP A 41 0.46 -1.97 -13.52
CA ASP A 41 1.77 -2.34 -12.99
C ASP A 41 2.14 -1.52 -11.76
N PHE A 42 1.95 -0.20 -11.82
CA PHE A 42 2.26 0.67 -10.70
C PHE A 42 1.48 0.35 -9.42
N PRO A 43 0.14 0.27 -9.42
CA PRO A 43 -0.60 -0.08 -8.22
C PRO A 43 -0.28 -1.50 -7.71
N LEU A 44 0.00 -2.44 -8.61
CA LEU A 44 0.41 -3.79 -8.25
C LEU A 44 1.77 -3.77 -7.54
N GLU A 45 2.77 -3.16 -8.14
CA GLU A 45 4.13 -3.07 -7.58
C GLU A 45 4.13 -2.33 -6.25
N ALA A 46 3.46 -1.18 -6.17
CA ALA A 46 3.33 -0.41 -4.95
C ALA A 46 2.69 -1.23 -3.82
N SER A 47 1.60 -1.94 -4.11
CA SER A 47 0.91 -2.78 -3.13
C SER A 47 1.78 -3.94 -2.63
N GLN A 48 2.56 -4.57 -3.50
CA GLN A 48 3.47 -5.66 -3.14
C GLN A 48 4.61 -5.17 -2.24
N VAL A 49 5.20 -4.01 -2.55
CA VAL A 49 6.25 -3.39 -1.72
C VAL A 49 5.73 -3.08 -0.33
N ILE A 50 4.55 -2.47 -0.25
CA ILE A 50 3.93 -2.14 1.04
C ILE A 50 3.61 -3.40 1.84
N GLN A 51 3.06 -4.43 1.22
CA GLN A 51 2.81 -5.72 1.86
C GLN A 51 4.10 -6.29 2.45
N ALA A 52 5.20 -6.27 1.70
CA ALA A 52 6.49 -6.76 2.17
C ALA A 52 7.00 -5.97 3.38
N ILE A 53 6.86 -4.65 3.38
CA ILE A 53 7.21 -3.77 4.51
C ILE A 53 6.37 -4.12 5.74
N MET A 54 5.05 -4.25 5.59
CA MET A 54 4.15 -4.58 6.69
C MET A 54 4.45 -5.93 7.32
N ILE A 55 4.80 -6.94 6.53
CA ILE A 55 5.24 -8.24 7.03
C ILE A 55 6.52 -8.09 7.87
N LYS A 56 7.47 -7.28 7.45
CA LYS A 56 8.70 -7.04 8.23
C LYS A 56 8.42 -6.31 9.55
N ILE A 57 7.56 -5.29 9.50
CA ILE A 57 7.14 -4.57 10.71
C ILE A 57 6.43 -5.52 11.69
N THR A 58 5.50 -6.33 11.22
CA THR A 58 4.77 -7.27 12.10
C THR A 58 5.67 -8.34 12.70
N ASN A 59 6.66 -8.84 11.97
CA ASN A 59 7.66 -9.76 12.49
C ASN A 59 8.49 -9.10 13.60
N PHE A 60 8.95 -7.88 13.37
CA PHE A 60 9.69 -7.11 14.38
C PHE A 60 8.84 -6.85 15.64
N LEU A 61 7.58 -6.43 15.46
CA LEU A 61 6.67 -6.25 16.60
C LEU A 61 6.36 -7.57 17.33
N GLN A 62 6.36 -8.70 16.62
CA GLN A 62 6.22 -10.01 17.26
C GLN A 62 7.39 -10.33 18.17
N ASP A 63 8.62 -10.02 17.75
CA ASP A 63 9.81 -10.20 18.62
C ASP A 63 9.69 -9.35 19.88
N PHE A 64 9.23 -8.11 19.76
CA PHE A 64 8.94 -7.26 20.91
C PHE A 64 7.91 -7.89 21.84
N MET A 65 6.85 -8.47 21.30
CA MET A 65 5.81 -9.14 22.10
C MET A 65 6.37 -10.35 22.85
N VAL A 66 7.20 -11.13 22.20
CA VAL A 66 7.86 -12.29 22.82
C VAL A 66 8.77 -11.84 23.98
N GLN A 67 9.58 -10.80 23.76
CA GLN A 67 10.47 -10.26 24.80
C GLN A 67 9.69 -9.64 25.96
N TYR A 68 8.64 -8.89 25.67
CA TYR A 68 7.77 -8.30 26.69
C TYR A 68 7.08 -9.34 27.58
N ALA A 69 6.74 -10.50 27.02
CA ALA A 69 6.04 -11.58 27.71
C ALA A 69 6.96 -12.47 28.59
N GLN A 70 8.28 -12.29 28.51
CA GLN A 70 9.22 -13.09 29.31
C GLN A 70 9.10 -12.78 30.82
N PRO A 71 9.36 -13.77 31.70
CA PRO A 71 9.40 -13.53 33.15
C PRO A 71 10.41 -12.47 33.57
N ARG A 72 11.49 -12.31 32.79
CA ARG A 72 12.50 -11.26 32.91
C ARG A 72 12.64 -10.54 31.58
N PRO A 73 11.74 -9.61 31.29
CA PRO A 73 11.71 -8.95 29.99
C PRO A 73 12.91 -8.01 29.81
N TRP A 74 13.50 -8.06 28.64
CA TRP A 74 14.54 -7.09 28.25
C TRP A 74 13.93 -5.74 27.87
N ILE A 75 12.65 -5.74 27.48
CA ILE A 75 11.90 -4.57 27.05
C ILE A 75 10.76 -4.33 28.03
N GLN A 76 10.71 -3.12 28.57
CA GLN A 76 9.60 -2.68 29.41
C GLN A 76 8.91 -1.48 28.77
N LEU A 77 7.61 -1.56 28.65
CA LEU A 77 6.82 -0.43 28.20
C LEU A 77 6.60 0.55 29.35
N VAL A 78 6.82 1.83 29.07
CA VAL A 78 6.57 2.91 30.04
C VAL A 78 5.11 2.89 30.47
N LYS A 79 4.87 3.09 31.76
CA LYS A 79 3.54 3.02 32.39
C LYS A 79 2.52 4.11 31.94
N ALA A 80 2.83 4.87 30.92
CA ALA A 80 2.04 6.00 30.47
C ALA A 80 1.17 5.65 29.26
N GLY A 81 -0.14 5.70 29.42
CA GLY A 81 -1.16 5.92 28.38
C GLY A 81 -1.31 4.91 27.24
N ARG A 82 -0.31 4.06 26.97
CA ARG A 82 -0.27 3.14 25.80
C ARG A 82 -0.31 1.66 26.19
N THR A 83 -0.46 1.41 27.48
CA THR A 83 -0.74 0.08 28.03
C THR A 83 -2.09 0.11 28.69
N TYR A 84 -2.87 -0.96 28.54
CA TYR A 84 -4.13 -1.11 29.25
C TYR A 84 -4.07 -2.28 30.23
N ILE A 85 -4.74 -2.10 31.36
CA ILE A 85 -4.82 -3.07 32.44
C ILE A 85 -6.01 -3.98 32.20
N SER A 86 -5.86 -5.28 32.45
CA SER A 86 -6.97 -6.21 32.39
C SER A 86 -7.94 -5.94 33.55
N SER A 87 -9.24 -5.94 33.28
CA SER A 87 -10.28 -5.79 34.31
C SER A 87 -10.31 -6.95 35.30
N ALA A 88 -9.95 -8.15 34.85
CA ALA A 88 -9.94 -9.36 35.69
C ALA A 88 -8.60 -9.60 36.41
N MET A 89 -7.50 -9.06 35.88
CA MET A 89 -6.14 -9.28 36.39
C MET A 89 -5.38 -7.95 36.45
N PRO A 90 -5.43 -7.21 37.57
CA PRO A 90 -4.79 -5.88 37.66
C PRO A 90 -3.28 -5.86 37.43
N GLN A 91 -2.60 -6.97 37.64
CA GLN A 91 -1.18 -7.12 37.38
C GLN A 91 -0.85 -7.28 35.89
N LYS A 92 -1.82 -7.67 35.07
CA LYS A 92 -1.65 -7.90 33.64
C LYS A 92 -1.65 -6.58 32.89
N ARG A 93 -0.54 -6.23 32.32
CA ARG A 93 -0.36 -5.05 31.45
C ARG A 93 -0.29 -5.50 30.01
N ASN A 94 -1.24 -5.02 29.21
CA ASN A 94 -1.29 -5.35 27.82
C ASN A 94 -0.60 -4.23 27.00
N PRO A 95 0.26 -4.57 26.03
CA PRO A 95 0.95 -3.61 25.18
C PRO A 95 0.02 -3.10 24.08
N GLY A 96 -0.88 -2.17 24.45
CA GLY A 96 -1.94 -1.69 23.59
C GLY A 96 -1.43 -1.10 22.29
N LEU A 97 -0.36 -0.32 22.33
CA LEU A 97 0.26 0.27 21.14
C LEU A 97 0.72 -0.82 20.16
N ILE A 98 1.50 -1.79 20.63
CA ILE A 98 2.04 -2.86 19.78
C ILE A 98 0.88 -3.68 19.17
N ASN A 99 -0.14 -3.99 19.96
CA ASN A 99 -1.31 -4.71 19.47
C ASN A 99 -2.08 -3.92 18.40
N ASN A 100 -2.19 -2.61 18.56
CA ASN A 100 -2.83 -1.75 17.57
C ASN A 100 -2.03 -1.68 16.27
N CYS A 101 -0.72 -1.48 16.36
CA CYS A 101 0.15 -1.48 15.17
C CYS A 101 0.06 -2.81 14.40
N ARG A 102 0.08 -3.94 15.12
CA ARG A 102 -0.06 -5.26 14.48
C ARG A 102 -1.40 -5.44 13.78
N ARG A 103 -2.48 -4.97 14.41
CA ARG A 103 -3.82 -5.01 13.81
C ARG A 103 -3.89 -4.13 12.56
N ASN A 104 -3.37 -2.92 12.63
CA ASN A 104 -3.38 -2.00 11.50
C ASN A 104 -2.54 -2.54 10.34
N ALA A 105 -1.36 -3.08 10.62
CA ALA A 105 -0.55 -3.73 9.61
C ALA A 105 -1.26 -4.92 8.94
N ALA A 106 -2.06 -5.69 9.67
CA ALA A 106 -2.87 -6.76 9.10
C ALA A 106 -3.96 -6.22 8.14
N VAL A 107 -4.57 -5.07 8.47
CA VAL A 107 -5.52 -4.39 7.56
C VAL A 107 -4.82 -3.97 6.29
N VAL A 108 -3.64 -3.32 6.38
CA VAL A 108 -2.86 -2.91 5.20
C VAL A 108 -2.48 -4.09 4.32
N ILE A 109 -2.08 -5.21 4.90
CA ILE A 109 -1.77 -6.45 4.17
C ILE A 109 -3.02 -6.95 3.42
N SER A 110 -4.17 -6.97 4.09
CA SER A 110 -5.44 -7.38 3.48
C SER A 110 -5.83 -6.51 2.29
N GLU A 111 -5.72 -5.20 2.45
CA GLU A 111 -6.03 -4.25 1.38
C GLU A 111 -5.04 -4.35 0.21
N SER A 112 -3.75 -4.57 0.50
CA SER A 112 -2.77 -4.82 -0.55
C SER A 112 -3.11 -6.06 -1.38
N GLN A 113 -3.64 -7.11 -0.77
CA GLN A 113 -4.14 -8.28 -1.47
C GLN A 113 -5.40 -7.97 -2.29
N ASN A 114 -6.25 -7.06 -1.80
CA ASN A 114 -7.43 -6.62 -2.54
C ASN A 114 -7.05 -5.94 -3.87
N VAL A 115 -5.95 -5.18 -3.92
CA VAL A 115 -5.42 -4.63 -5.18
C VAL A 115 -5.11 -5.74 -6.18
N LEU A 116 -4.41 -6.79 -5.74
CA LEU A 116 -4.10 -7.95 -6.58
C LEU A 116 -5.37 -8.62 -7.13
N LEU A 117 -6.37 -8.80 -6.29
CA LEU A 117 -7.64 -9.43 -6.67
C LEU A 117 -8.46 -8.58 -7.65
N ARG A 118 -8.34 -7.26 -7.58
CA ARG A 118 -9.03 -6.35 -8.51
C ARG A 118 -8.35 -6.29 -9.87
N ILE A 119 -7.03 -6.44 -9.92
CA ILE A 119 -6.26 -6.40 -11.16
C ILE A 119 -6.39 -7.71 -11.94
N HIS A 120 -6.48 -8.84 -11.24
CA HIS A 120 -6.60 -10.14 -11.91
C HIS A 120 -7.92 -10.21 -12.70
N ASN A 121 -7.90 -10.83 -13.85
CA ASN A 121 -9.04 -10.95 -14.78
C ASN A 121 -9.51 -9.62 -15.42
N LEU A 122 -8.74 -8.55 -15.35
CA LEU A 122 -9.02 -7.38 -16.16
C LEU A 122 -8.56 -7.64 -17.60
N ASN A 123 -9.48 -7.50 -18.54
CA ASN A 123 -9.15 -7.54 -19.96
C ASN A 123 -8.28 -6.33 -20.30
N GLU A 124 -7.11 -6.59 -20.82
CA GLU A 124 -6.25 -5.57 -21.38
C GLU A 124 -6.98 -4.87 -22.55
N GLY A 125 -6.92 -3.56 -22.57
CA GLY A 125 -7.56 -2.77 -23.61
C GLY A 125 -9.05 -2.49 -23.41
N MET A 126 -9.65 -2.90 -22.31
CA MET A 126 -11.04 -2.57 -21.97
C MET A 126 -11.10 -1.55 -20.81
N PRO A 127 -11.10 -0.22 -21.10
CA PRO A 127 -11.16 0.81 -20.06
C PRO A 127 -12.43 0.74 -19.20
N ASP A 128 -13.54 0.27 -19.76
CA ASP A 128 -14.82 0.17 -19.06
C ASP A 128 -14.80 -0.87 -17.91
N ALA A 129 -13.87 -1.82 -17.95
CA ALA A 129 -13.66 -2.76 -16.85
C ALA A 129 -12.94 -2.13 -15.64
N ARG A 130 -12.53 -0.87 -15.75
CA ARG A 130 -11.81 -0.12 -14.70
C ARG A 130 -12.69 0.75 -13.83
N ASP A 131 -14.00 0.62 -13.89
CA ASP A 131 -14.93 1.38 -13.03
C ASP A 131 -14.67 1.20 -11.53
N ASN A 132 -13.81 0.28 -11.18
CA ASN A 132 -13.23 0.18 -9.84
C ASN A 132 -11.88 0.90 -9.83
N GLU A 133 -11.89 2.21 -9.70
CA GLU A 133 -10.68 2.97 -9.41
C GLU A 133 -9.92 2.29 -8.26
N ILE A 134 -8.66 1.91 -8.54
CA ILE A 134 -7.78 1.44 -7.50
C ILE A 134 -7.40 2.66 -6.69
N ASN A 135 -8.21 2.95 -5.69
CA ASN A 135 -7.95 4.06 -4.79
C ASN A 135 -6.80 3.66 -3.85
N LEU A 136 -5.67 4.35 -3.98
CA LEU A 136 -4.51 4.17 -3.10
C LEU A 136 -4.55 5.07 -1.86
N GLU A 137 -5.61 5.88 -1.67
CA GLU A 137 -5.73 6.76 -0.49
C GLU A 137 -5.70 5.96 0.80
N TRP A 138 -6.40 4.83 0.86
CA TRP A 138 -6.37 3.95 2.03
C TRP A 138 -4.96 3.42 2.35
N LEU A 139 -4.09 3.30 1.33
CA LEU A 139 -2.68 2.92 1.49
C LEU A 139 -1.90 4.02 2.22
N CYS A 140 -2.15 5.27 1.86
CA CYS A 140 -1.58 6.43 2.54
C CYS A 140 -2.13 6.57 3.96
N ASP A 141 -3.43 6.39 4.15
CA ASP A 141 -4.07 6.44 5.46
C ASP A 141 -3.55 5.35 6.40
N ALA A 142 -3.38 4.15 5.87
CA ALA A 142 -2.85 3.03 6.63
C ALA A 142 -1.39 3.24 7.05
N LEU A 143 -0.56 3.89 6.23
CA LEU A 143 0.80 4.26 6.58
C LEU A 143 0.87 5.35 7.67
N HIS A 144 -0.13 6.23 7.76
CA HIS A 144 -0.20 7.25 8.81
C HIS A 144 -0.54 6.69 10.19
N VAL A 145 -1.05 5.48 10.26
CA VAL A 145 -1.51 4.84 11.51
C VAL A 145 -0.43 3.94 12.13
N ILE A 146 0.68 3.73 11.44
CA ILE A 146 1.83 2.95 11.89
C ILE A 146 2.95 3.86 12.36
#